data_c07143bcbec6262baf976ea6b79d5e2a
#
_entry.id   c07143bcbec6262baf976ea6b79d5e2a
#
_cell.length_a   1.000
_cell.length_b   1.000
_cell.length_c   1.000
_cell.angle_alpha   90.00
_cell.angle_beta   90.00
_cell.angle_gamma   90.00
#
_symmetry.space_group_name_H-M   'P 1'
#
loop_
_entity.id
_entity.type
_entity.pdbx_description
1 polymer ?
#
loop_
_entity_poly.entity_id
_entity_poly.type
_entity_poly.pdbx_seq_one_letter_code
_entity_poly.pdbx_strand_id
1 'polypeptide(L)'
;MLSVFFIFPVRAKNTFGKKKDKVTRLHFYDLNKNGRMDTYENPSAPVEYRVEHLLSQMTLEEKVGQMLTSLGWPMYERVGEDIRLTPQLDKEIGEYHIGSLGQP
;
A
#
# COMPACT_ATOMS: atom_id res chain seq x y z
N MET A 1 -1.51 -15.26 1.78
CA MET A 1 -1.59 -14.54 0.73
C MET A 1 -2.15 -13.17 0.83
N LEU A 2 -1.93 -12.46 1.70
CA LEU A 2 -2.48 -11.27 1.90
C LEU A 2 -1.60 -10.12 1.84
N SER A 3 -0.43 -10.29 1.25
CA SER A 3 0.45 -9.19 0.85
C SER A 3 -0.26 -8.18 -0.01
N VAL A 4 -1.36 -8.54 -0.55
CA VAL A 4 -2.22 -7.69 -1.34
C VAL A 4 -2.61 -6.39 -0.62
N PHE A 5 -2.51 -6.31 0.68
CA PHE A 5 -2.74 -5.07 1.38
C PHE A 5 -1.75 -3.98 1.01
N PHE A 6 -0.52 -4.38 0.71
CA PHE A 6 0.56 -3.45 0.47
C PHE A 6 0.96 -3.42 -0.97
N ILE A 7 0.53 -4.42 -1.71
CA ILE A 7 0.72 -4.41 -3.12
C ILE A 7 -0.40 -3.60 -3.70
N PHE A 8 -0.22 -2.32 -3.67
CA PHE A 8 -1.07 -1.46 -4.45
C PHE A 8 -0.69 -1.75 -5.88
N PRO A 9 -1.54 -2.42 -6.67
CA PRO A 9 -1.18 -2.69 -8.03
C PRO A 9 -0.94 -1.35 -8.70
N VAL A 10 0.29 -1.07 -9.01
CA VAL A 10 0.70 0.18 -9.65
C VAL A 10 -0.11 0.44 -10.91
N ARG A 11 -0.64 -0.62 -11.49
CA ARG A 11 -1.46 -0.57 -12.69
C ARG A 11 -2.94 -0.40 -12.45
N ALA A 12 -3.40 -0.57 -11.24
CA ALA A 12 -4.83 -0.52 -10.97
C ALA A 12 -5.30 0.91 -10.94
N LYS A 13 -6.22 1.21 -11.81
CA LYS A 13 -6.94 2.48 -11.80
C LYS A 13 -8.03 2.41 -10.72
N ASN A 14 -8.24 3.52 -10.04
CA ASN A 14 -9.31 3.65 -9.05
C ASN A 14 -9.25 2.64 -7.92
N THR A 15 -8.05 2.30 -7.50
CA THR A 15 -7.81 1.28 -6.48
C THR A 15 -8.33 1.70 -5.12
N PHE A 16 -8.27 3.00 -4.81
CA PHE A 16 -8.59 3.50 -3.48
C PHE A 16 -9.69 4.54 -3.51
N GLY A 17 -10.87 4.11 -3.94
CA GLY A 17 -12.04 4.96 -3.81
C GLY A 17 -12.44 5.15 -2.35
N LYS A 18 -12.73 6.39 -1.98
CA LYS A 18 -13.28 6.69 -0.66
C LYS A 18 -14.69 6.13 -0.56
N LYS A 19 -14.92 5.25 0.40
CA LYS A 19 -16.21 4.62 0.63
C LYS A 19 -16.86 5.13 1.90
N LYS A 20 -18.15 4.91 2.02
CA LYS A 20 -18.92 5.25 3.21
C LYS A 20 -19.42 3.97 3.86
N ASP A 21 -19.08 3.78 5.12
CA ASP A 21 -19.55 2.64 5.87
C ASP A 21 -21.06 2.74 6.12
N LYS A 22 -21.77 1.64 5.95
CA LYS A 22 -23.22 1.63 6.02
C LYS A 22 -23.75 1.78 7.45
N VAL A 23 -22.99 1.29 8.40
CA VAL A 23 -23.41 1.28 9.82
C VAL A 23 -22.98 2.56 10.52
N THR A 24 -21.69 2.86 10.49
CA THR A 24 -21.15 4.02 11.22
C THR A 24 -21.28 5.31 10.43
N ARG A 25 -21.53 5.24 9.14
CA ARG A 25 -21.63 6.39 8.21
C ARG A 25 -20.30 7.12 8.02
N LEU A 26 -19.20 6.58 8.53
CA LEU A 26 -17.87 7.12 8.34
C LEU A 26 -17.36 6.87 6.93
N HIS A 27 -16.52 7.79 6.45
CA HIS A 27 -15.82 7.59 5.19
C HIS A 27 -14.48 6.93 5.46
N PHE A 28 -14.10 5.97 4.62
CA PHE A 28 -12.86 5.22 4.75
C PHE A 28 -12.30 4.83 3.38
N TYR A 29 -11.03 4.45 3.36
CA TYR A 29 -10.42 3.88 2.17
C TYR A 29 -10.33 2.37 2.35
N ASP A 30 -10.97 1.63 1.44
CA ASP A 30 -11.00 0.18 1.46
C ASP A 30 -9.72 -0.37 0.81
N LEU A 31 -8.68 -0.50 1.61
CA LEU A 31 -7.35 -0.85 1.11
C LEU A 31 -7.23 -2.31 0.67
N ASN A 32 -7.91 -3.21 1.36
CA ASN A 32 -7.89 -4.64 1.03
C ASN A 32 -9.05 -5.06 0.12
N LYS A 33 -9.90 -4.11 -0.25
CA LYS A 33 -11.01 -4.32 -1.19
C LYS A 33 -12.01 -5.39 -0.75
N ASN A 34 -12.22 -5.54 0.54
CA ASN A 34 -13.20 -6.50 1.06
C ASN A 34 -14.62 -5.91 1.18
N GLY A 35 -14.80 -4.64 0.87
CA GLY A 35 -16.09 -3.96 0.92
C GLY A 35 -16.53 -3.53 2.32
N ARG A 36 -15.70 -3.77 3.33
CA ARG A 36 -16.01 -3.43 4.73
C ARG A 36 -14.95 -2.50 5.29
N MET A 37 -15.33 -1.72 6.31
CA MET A 37 -14.38 -0.90 7.04
C MET A 37 -13.73 -1.74 8.13
N ASP A 38 -12.50 -2.16 7.91
CA ASP A 38 -11.71 -2.86 8.91
C ASP A 38 -11.17 -1.89 9.95
N THR A 39 -10.72 -2.40 11.09
CA THR A 39 -10.24 -1.55 12.18
C THR A 39 -9.09 -0.63 11.72
N TYR A 40 -8.14 -1.16 10.96
CA TYR A 40 -7.02 -0.34 10.51
C TYR A 40 -7.41 0.72 9.48
N GLU A 41 -8.55 0.56 8.82
CA GLU A 41 -9.10 1.52 7.85
C GLU A 41 -9.97 2.58 8.53
N ASN A 42 -10.36 2.37 9.77
CA ASN A 42 -11.28 3.23 10.48
C ASN A 42 -10.57 4.50 10.99
N PRO A 43 -10.88 5.67 10.42
CA PRO A 43 -10.22 6.92 10.83
C PRO A 43 -10.56 7.35 12.25
N SER A 44 -11.64 6.82 12.83
CA SER A 44 -12.05 7.14 14.21
C SER A 44 -11.47 6.19 15.25
N ALA A 45 -10.86 5.09 14.84
CA ALA A 45 -10.24 4.17 15.79
C ALA A 45 -8.91 4.75 16.30
N PRO A 46 -8.55 4.50 17.56
CA PRO A 46 -7.25 4.90 18.08
C PRO A 46 -6.11 4.29 17.27
N VAL A 47 -5.04 5.06 17.09
CA VAL A 47 -3.90 4.66 16.25
C VAL A 47 -3.32 3.32 16.70
N GLU A 48 -3.22 3.09 17.99
CA GLU A 48 -2.67 1.88 18.56
C GLU A 48 -3.44 0.63 18.09
N TYR A 49 -4.76 0.70 18.12
CA TYR A 49 -5.61 -0.42 17.66
C TYR A 49 -5.51 -0.62 16.16
N ARG A 50 -5.41 0.46 15.42
CA ARG A 50 -5.26 0.39 13.96
C ARG A 50 -3.95 -0.28 13.58
N VAL A 51 -2.86 0.13 14.23
CA VAL A 51 -1.53 -0.44 14.00
C VAL A 51 -1.52 -1.91 14.38
N GLU A 52 -2.03 -2.27 15.53
CA GLU A 52 -2.05 -3.64 16.00
C GLU A 52 -2.87 -4.55 15.09
N HIS A 53 -4.04 -4.08 14.67
CA HIS A 53 -4.88 -4.82 13.74
C HIS A 53 -4.18 -5.05 12.39
N LEU A 54 -3.53 -4.03 11.86
CA LEU A 54 -2.79 -4.17 10.62
C LEU A 54 -1.61 -5.14 10.77
N LEU A 55 -0.82 -4.99 11.82
CA LEU A 55 0.32 -5.88 12.08
C LEU A 55 -0.10 -7.34 12.22
N SER A 56 -1.26 -7.60 12.80
CA SER A 56 -1.75 -8.98 12.93
C SER A 56 -2.04 -9.66 11.60
N GLN A 57 -2.22 -8.88 10.54
CA GLN A 57 -2.52 -9.40 9.22
C GLN A 57 -1.31 -9.42 8.30
N MET A 58 -0.22 -8.79 8.69
CA MET A 58 0.99 -8.71 7.87
C MET A 58 1.84 -9.97 8.00
N THR A 59 2.40 -10.42 6.89
CA THR A 59 3.42 -11.46 6.90
C THR A 59 4.75 -10.89 7.41
N LEU A 60 5.68 -11.77 7.74
CA LEU A 60 7.01 -11.35 8.14
C LEU A 60 7.73 -10.59 7.03
N GLU A 61 7.59 -11.07 5.80
CA GLU A 61 8.18 -10.44 4.62
C GLU A 61 7.65 -9.01 4.42
N GLU A 62 6.36 -8.82 4.59
CA GLU A 62 5.75 -7.50 4.49
C GLU A 62 6.27 -6.56 5.58
N LYS A 63 6.39 -7.05 6.81
CA LYS A 63 6.91 -6.26 7.93
C LYS A 63 8.35 -5.83 7.68
N VAL A 64 9.19 -6.75 7.23
CA VAL A 64 10.59 -6.46 6.91
C VAL A 64 10.66 -5.48 5.75
N GLY A 65 9.86 -5.68 4.72
CA GLY A 65 9.82 -4.80 3.56
C GLY A 65 9.49 -3.36 3.91
N GLN A 66 8.60 -3.15 4.87
CA GLN A 66 8.23 -1.80 5.30
C GLN A 66 9.39 -1.04 5.95
N MET A 67 10.40 -1.73 6.43
CA MET A 67 11.60 -1.11 6.99
C MET A 67 12.68 -0.80 5.95
N LEU A 68 12.46 -1.22 4.70
CA LEU A 68 13.43 -1.02 3.63
C LEU A 68 13.12 0.25 2.84
N THR A 69 14.17 0.93 2.44
CA THR A 69 14.10 2.06 1.51
C THR A 69 14.97 1.74 0.30
N SER A 70 14.38 1.77 -0.88
CA SER A 70 15.09 1.54 -2.12
C SER A 70 15.46 2.86 -2.79
N LEU A 71 16.51 2.83 -3.62
CA LEU A 71 16.89 3.99 -4.41
C LEU A 71 15.85 4.24 -5.49
N GLY A 72 15.44 5.48 -5.63
CA GLY A 72 14.35 5.83 -6.55
C GLY A 72 14.75 5.84 -8.03
N TRP A 73 15.99 6.16 -8.36
CA TRP A 73 16.35 6.35 -9.77
C TRP A 73 16.27 5.08 -10.64
N PRO A 74 16.50 3.83 -10.14
CA PRO A 74 16.29 2.66 -10.98
C PRO A 74 14.81 2.35 -11.23
N MET A 75 13.92 3.05 -10.58
CA MET A 75 12.48 2.78 -10.63
C MET A 75 11.78 3.49 -11.77
N TYR A 76 12.46 4.41 -12.43
CA TYR A 76 11.91 5.13 -13.57
C TYR A 76 12.95 5.35 -14.65
N GLU A 77 12.47 5.53 -15.85
CA GLU A 77 13.33 5.87 -17.00
C GLU A 77 12.70 7.00 -17.79
N ARG A 78 13.55 7.78 -18.44
CA ARG A 78 13.09 8.85 -19.31
C ARG A 78 13.09 8.35 -20.75
N VAL A 79 11.94 8.47 -21.41
CA VAL A 79 11.79 8.13 -22.82
C VAL A 79 11.31 9.39 -23.55
N GLY A 80 12.26 10.14 -24.13
CA GLY A 80 11.96 11.45 -24.70
C GLY A 80 11.58 12.45 -23.62
N GLU A 81 10.39 13.01 -23.68
CA GLU A 81 9.86 13.92 -22.67
C GLU A 81 9.03 13.20 -21.61
N ASP A 82 8.74 11.91 -21.81
CA ASP A 82 7.94 11.12 -20.89
C ASP A 82 8.80 10.41 -19.85
N ILE A 83 8.18 10.12 -18.71
CA ILE A 83 8.78 9.31 -17.66
C ILE A 83 7.97 8.04 -17.54
N ARG A 84 8.63 6.89 -17.53
CA ARG A 84 8.01 5.58 -17.35
C ARG A 84 8.56 4.90 -16.14
N LEU A 85 7.71 4.13 -15.47
CA LEU A 85 8.14 3.26 -14.39
C LEU A 85 8.81 2.02 -14.98
N THR A 86 9.87 1.58 -14.33
CA THR A 86 10.63 0.40 -14.77
C THR A 86 10.06 -0.87 -14.15
N PRO A 87 10.33 -2.06 -14.75
CA PRO A 87 9.99 -3.34 -14.11
C PRO A 87 10.63 -3.52 -12.73
N GLN A 88 11.73 -2.81 -12.46
CA GLN A 88 12.38 -2.83 -11.16
C GLN A 88 11.42 -2.35 -10.05
N LEU A 89 10.62 -1.34 -10.32
CA LEU A 89 9.64 -0.85 -9.35
C LEU A 89 8.60 -1.92 -9.02
N ASP A 90 8.09 -2.60 -10.04
CA ASP A 90 7.11 -3.68 -9.83
C ASP A 90 7.70 -4.77 -8.94
N LYS A 91 8.96 -5.12 -9.14
CA LYS A 91 9.65 -6.11 -8.35
C LYS A 91 9.86 -5.67 -6.91
N GLU A 92 10.33 -4.44 -6.72
CA GLU A 92 10.59 -3.90 -5.38
C GLU A 92 9.31 -3.83 -4.54
N ILE A 93 8.22 -3.43 -5.15
CA ILE A 93 6.93 -3.37 -4.47
C ILE A 93 6.34 -4.77 -4.30
N GLY A 94 6.25 -5.54 -5.37
CA GLY A 94 5.53 -6.80 -5.38
C GLY A 94 6.25 -7.94 -4.69
N GLU A 95 7.58 -7.98 -4.78
CA GLU A 95 8.38 -9.08 -4.22
C GLU A 95 9.00 -8.71 -2.87
N TYR A 96 9.53 -7.49 -2.75
CA TYR A 96 10.23 -7.07 -1.54
C TYR A 96 9.39 -6.22 -0.60
N HIS A 97 8.21 -5.80 -1.03
CA HIS A 97 7.26 -5.02 -0.21
C HIS A 97 7.88 -3.77 0.43
N ILE A 98 8.70 -3.06 -0.32
CA ILE A 98 9.44 -1.91 0.20
C ILE A 98 8.53 -0.85 0.81
N GLY A 99 8.99 -0.21 1.89
CA GLY A 99 8.22 0.81 2.59
C GLY A 99 8.34 2.20 1.99
N SER A 100 9.47 2.49 1.33
CA SER A 100 9.68 3.81 0.75
C SER A 100 10.74 3.79 -0.36
N LEU A 101 10.74 4.86 -1.16
CA LEU A 101 11.77 5.10 -2.17
C LEU A 101 12.63 6.28 -1.72
N GLY A 102 13.93 6.08 -1.70
CA GLY A 102 14.88 7.15 -1.45
C GLY A 102 15.03 8.04 -2.69
N GLN A 103 15.29 9.31 -2.48
CA GLN A 103 15.58 10.21 -3.58
C GLN A 103 17.04 10.05 -4.03
N PRO A 104 17.29 10.19 -5.33
CA PRO A 104 18.65 10.15 -5.84
C PRO A 104 19.47 11.36 -5.41
#